data_04b48dc76f8b8046f4bc30af354fd1a7
#
_entry.id   04b48dc76f8b8046f4bc30af354fd1a7
#
_cell.length_a   1.000
_cell.length_b   1.000
_cell.length_c   1.000
_cell.angle_alpha   90.00
_cell.angle_beta   90.00
_cell.angle_gamma   90.00
#
_symmetry.space_group_name_H-M   'P 1'
#
loop_
_entity.id
_entity.type
_entity.pdbx_description
1 polymer ?
#
loop_
_entity_poly.entity_id
_entity_poly.type
_entity_poly.pdbx_seq_one_letter_code
_entity_poly.pdbx_strand_id
1 'polypeptide(L)'
;MIFEFFMLLLQAEMRIKKLDIFIAKQFGLLFVGTFFICQFVLMMQFLWRYIDELIGKGLSVEVMAQFFWYMGLMLVPQALPLAILLSSLITFGNLGESSELTAIKAAGISLMQAFRSLIIITVLVMVSSFYFQNNIGPSSNMKLEQLLISMKQKSPELEIPEGIFYDGIPNCNLYVQKKDLKTGKLYGIMIYRMTNSYEDAAIILADSGMLQSTAEKKHLVLSLYSGEWFENMQSSELANSAAVPYRRETFISKKIVLDFDNDFSLTDASSLSNNAKAKSLAKIEHDIDSINQSYDSIGRMYLVDARIRYYHQPFMSKQDSLQAVKKAAATKVNIDSLFEKMPT
;
A
#
# COMPACT_ATOMS: atom_id res chain seq x y z
N MET A 1 -23.71 26.50 3.23
CA MET A 1 -22.87 27.61 3.78
C MET A 1 -21.57 27.81 2.98
N ILE A 2 -20.68 26.82 2.85
CA ILE A 2 -19.42 26.97 2.05
C ILE A 2 -19.71 27.14 0.56
N PHE A 3 -20.66 26.39 0.03
CA PHE A 3 -21.08 26.46 -1.39
C PHE A 3 -21.77 27.77 -1.74
N GLU A 4 -22.64 28.30 -0.87
CA GLU A 4 -23.28 29.61 -1.05
C GLU A 4 -22.28 30.76 -0.96
N PHE A 5 -21.31 30.67 -0.04
CA PHE A 5 -20.21 31.63 0.04
C PHE A 5 -19.34 31.61 -1.22
N PHE A 6 -19.12 30.43 -1.79
CA PHE A 6 -18.39 30.26 -3.05
C PHE A 6 -19.16 30.81 -4.25
N MET A 7 -20.49 30.62 -4.31
CA MET A 7 -21.36 31.20 -5.35
C MET A 7 -21.42 32.74 -5.25
N LEU A 8 -21.44 33.29 -4.02
CA LEU A 8 -21.37 34.74 -3.79
C LEU A 8 -20.04 35.34 -4.27
N LEU A 9 -18.92 34.65 -4.09
CA LEU A 9 -17.61 35.05 -4.62
C LEU A 9 -17.54 34.97 -6.15
N LEU A 10 -18.24 34.04 -6.79
CA LEU A 10 -18.34 33.94 -8.25
C LEU A 10 -19.29 34.97 -8.87
N GLN A 11 -20.33 35.41 -8.16
CA GLN A 11 -21.30 36.43 -8.64
C GLN A 11 -20.77 37.85 -8.50
N ALA A 12 -19.78 38.14 -7.66
CA ALA A 12 -19.13 39.45 -7.64
C ALA A 12 -18.38 39.64 -8.96
N GLU A 13 -18.88 40.54 -9.83
CA GLU A 13 -18.34 40.94 -11.12
C GLU A 13 -16.87 40.60 -11.37
N MET A 14 -16.61 39.58 -12.19
CA MET A 14 -15.24 39.09 -12.50
C MET A 14 -14.53 40.07 -13.46
N ARG A 15 -14.46 41.33 -13.12
CA ARG A 15 -13.49 42.26 -13.73
C ARG A 15 -12.13 42.02 -13.08
N ILE A 16 -11.26 41.27 -13.77
CA ILE A 16 -9.87 41.09 -13.36
C ILE A 16 -9.23 42.47 -13.32
N LYS A 17 -8.88 42.90 -12.09
CA LYS A 17 -8.21 44.19 -11.87
C LYS A 17 -6.70 43.99 -11.99
N LYS A 18 -5.97 45.03 -12.35
CA LYS A 18 -4.49 45.01 -12.40
C LYS A 18 -3.86 44.51 -11.07
N LEU A 19 -4.52 44.83 -9.96
CA LEU A 19 -4.12 44.37 -8.62
C LEU A 19 -4.22 42.84 -8.49
N ASP A 20 -5.27 42.21 -9.01
CA ASP A 20 -5.45 40.76 -8.94
C ASP A 20 -4.34 40.02 -9.70
N ILE A 21 -3.96 40.54 -10.88
CA ILE A 21 -2.86 39.99 -11.69
C ILE A 21 -1.51 40.20 -10.97
N PHE A 22 -1.30 41.31 -10.32
CA PHE A 22 -0.07 41.61 -9.57
C PHE A 22 0.12 40.62 -8.42
N ILE A 23 -0.90 40.44 -7.57
CA ILE A 23 -0.87 39.50 -6.44
C ILE A 23 -0.75 38.06 -6.96
N ALA A 24 -1.52 37.69 -8.01
CA ALA A 24 -1.47 36.37 -8.62
C ALA A 24 -0.08 36.03 -9.18
N LYS A 25 0.61 36.98 -9.82
CA LYS A 25 1.95 36.77 -10.36
C LYS A 25 2.97 36.57 -9.24
N GLN A 26 2.92 37.39 -8.20
CA GLN A 26 3.79 37.27 -7.04
C GLN A 26 3.61 35.93 -6.32
N PHE A 27 2.35 35.58 -6.02
CA PHE A 27 1.99 34.30 -5.42
C PHE A 27 2.41 33.11 -6.29
N GLY A 28 2.11 33.15 -7.60
CA GLY A 28 2.41 32.05 -8.51
C GLY A 28 3.90 31.75 -8.60
N LEU A 29 4.74 32.77 -8.67
CA LEU A 29 6.19 32.59 -8.68
C LEU A 29 6.71 31.98 -7.40
N LEU A 30 6.25 32.47 -6.25
CA LEU A 30 6.60 31.95 -4.94
C LEU A 30 6.05 30.53 -4.73
N PHE A 31 4.82 30.27 -5.21
CA PHE A 31 4.19 28.95 -5.13
C PHE A 31 5.01 27.88 -5.84
N VAL A 32 5.47 28.14 -7.07
CA VAL A 32 6.31 27.20 -7.80
C VAL A 32 7.61 26.92 -7.05
N GLY A 33 8.29 27.96 -6.55
CA GLY A 33 9.52 27.80 -5.78
C GLY A 33 9.32 27.01 -4.48
N THR A 34 8.31 27.40 -3.68
CA THR A 34 8.00 26.70 -2.42
C THR A 34 7.50 25.29 -2.63
N PHE A 35 6.78 25.02 -3.74
CA PHE A 35 6.35 23.67 -4.09
C PHE A 35 7.54 22.72 -4.31
N PHE A 36 8.55 23.14 -5.09
CA PHE A 36 9.73 22.31 -5.30
C PHE A 36 10.54 22.11 -4.02
N ILE A 37 10.62 23.12 -3.15
CA ILE A 37 11.29 22.99 -1.85
C ILE A 37 10.54 21.97 -0.97
N CYS A 38 9.23 22.12 -0.83
CA CYS A 38 8.41 21.18 -0.04
C CYS A 38 8.47 19.77 -0.61
N GLN A 39 8.37 19.64 -1.92
CA GLN A 39 8.47 18.36 -2.63
C GLN A 39 9.83 17.68 -2.35
N PHE A 40 10.93 18.43 -2.43
CA PHE A 40 12.27 17.91 -2.16
C PHE A 40 12.42 17.46 -0.70
N VAL A 41 11.94 18.24 0.25
CA VAL A 41 11.99 17.90 1.69
C VAL A 41 11.20 16.61 1.96
N LEU A 42 9.98 16.50 1.42
CA LEU A 42 9.17 15.28 1.55
C LEU A 42 9.83 14.08 0.86
N MET A 43 10.44 14.26 -0.30
CA MET A 43 11.20 13.20 -0.97
C MET A 43 12.37 12.72 -0.12
N MET A 44 13.13 13.63 0.49
CA MET A 44 14.24 13.28 1.39
C MET A 44 13.75 12.52 2.62
N GLN A 45 12.64 12.97 3.23
CA GLN A 45 12.03 12.27 4.37
C GLN A 45 11.58 10.85 3.99
N PHE A 46 10.99 10.68 2.80
CA PHE A 46 10.57 9.38 2.30
C PHE A 46 11.77 8.49 1.97
N LEU A 47 12.82 9.06 1.38
CA LEU A 47 14.06 8.34 1.05
C LEU A 47 14.70 7.72 2.28
N TRP A 48 14.77 8.45 3.42
CA TRP A 48 15.28 7.93 4.68
C TRP A 48 14.55 6.68 5.17
N ARG A 49 13.25 6.58 4.90
CA ARG A 49 12.44 5.41 5.27
C ARG A 49 12.80 4.15 4.48
N TYR A 50 13.22 4.31 3.23
CA TYR A 50 13.47 3.21 2.30
C TYR A 50 14.95 3.06 1.91
N ILE A 51 15.85 3.68 2.67
CA ILE A 51 17.28 3.67 2.36
C ILE A 51 17.86 2.26 2.40
N ASP A 52 17.38 1.42 3.32
CA ASP A 52 17.81 0.02 3.47
C ASP A 52 17.39 -0.85 2.26
N GLU A 53 16.28 -0.50 1.62
CA GLU A 53 15.80 -1.18 0.41
C GLU A 53 16.60 -0.78 -0.85
N LEU A 54 17.25 0.37 -0.82
CA LEU A 54 17.96 0.93 -1.97
C LEU A 54 19.45 0.60 -1.95
N ILE A 55 20.08 0.58 -0.76
CA ILE A 55 21.51 0.38 -0.60
C ILE A 55 21.83 -1.12 -0.53
N GLY A 56 22.90 -1.51 -1.20
CA GLY A 56 23.46 -2.87 -1.13
C GLY A 56 22.83 -3.91 -2.06
N LYS A 57 21.69 -3.61 -2.68
CA LYS A 57 20.94 -4.59 -3.52
C LYS A 57 21.37 -4.58 -5.00
N GLY A 58 22.38 -3.80 -5.39
CA GLY A 58 22.87 -3.76 -6.78
C GLY A 58 21.77 -3.44 -7.80
N LEU A 59 20.89 -2.49 -7.48
CA LEU A 59 19.82 -2.03 -8.37
C LEU A 59 20.39 -1.26 -9.56
N SER A 60 19.77 -1.39 -10.73
CA SER A 60 20.15 -0.61 -11.89
C SER A 60 19.77 0.86 -11.71
N VAL A 61 20.51 1.76 -12.33
CA VAL A 61 20.22 3.21 -12.29
C VAL A 61 18.82 3.50 -12.83
N GLU A 62 18.38 2.72 -13.81
CA GLU A 62 17.03 2.85 -14.39
C GLU A 62 15.92 2.56 -13.36
N VAL A 63 16.05 1.48 -12.59
CA VAL A 63 15.11 1.12 -11.53
C VAL A 63 15.08 2.18 -10.43
N MET A 64 16.25 2.72 -10.06
CA MET A 64 16.35 3.81 -9.11
C MET A 64 15.66 5.09 -9.64
N ALA A 65 15.88 5.44 -10.91
CA ALA A 65 15.22 6.60 -11.51
C ALA A 65 13.68 6.43 -11.55
N GLN A 66 13.18 5.24 -11.88
CA GLN A 66 11.76 4.93 -11.85
C GLN A 66 11.19 5.04 -10.42
N PHE A 67 11.92 4.54 -9.43
CA PHE A 67 11.52 4.67 -8.02
C PHE A 67 11.38 6.14 -7.60
N PHE A 68 12.39 6.98 -7.87
CA PHE A 68 12.33 8.41 -7.57
C PHE A 68 11.21 9.13 -8.31
N TRP A 69 10.95 8.76 -9.55
CA TRP A 69 9.87 9.33 -10.35
C TRP A 69 8.49 9.04 -9.75
N TYR A 70 8.18 7.76 -9.47
CA TYR A 70 6.88 7.38 -8.89
C TYR A 70 6.73 7.87 -7.46
N MET A 71 7.79 7.88 -6.68
CA MET A 71 7.82 8.48 -5.34
C MET A 71 7.50 9.97 -5.41
N GLY A 72 8.12 10.69 -6.34
CA GLY A 72 7.85 12.10 -6.57
C GLY A 72 6.38 12.36 -6.88
N LEU A 73 5.80 11.59 -7.82
CA LEU A 73 4.38 11.71 -8.19
C LEU A 73 3.45 11.41 -7.00
N MET A 74 3.75 10.41 -6.18
CA MET A 74 2.96 10.07 -5.00
C MET A 74 2.93 11.20 -3.97
N LEU A 75 4.03 11.96 -3.84
CA LEU A 75 4.18 13.01 -2.83
C LEU A 75 3.58 14.36 -3.25
N VAL A 76 3.27 14.56 -4.55
CA VAL A 76 2.68 15.81 -5.09
C VAL A 76 1.46 16.27 -4.28
N PRO A 77 0.43 15.42 -4.02
CA PRO A 77 -0.75 15.87 -3.28
C PRO A 77 -0.48 16.30 -1.85
N GLN A 78 0.60 15.78 -1.24
CA GLN A 78 1.01 16.14 0.12
C GLN A 78 1.81 17.47 0.13
N ALA A 79 2.61 17.71 -0.91
CA ALA A 79 3.41 18.93 -1.06
C ALA A 79 2.55 20.17 -1.35
N LEU A 80 1.44 20.01 -2.10
CA LEU A 80 0.59 21.12 -2.54
C LEU A 80 0.02 21.98 -1.39
N PRO A 81 -0.61 21.41 -0.34
CA PRO A 81 -1.14 22.21 0.75
C PRO A 81 -0.04 22.99 1.50
N LEU A 82 1.11 22.35 1.71
CA LEU A 82 2.26 22.98 2.37
C LEU A 82 2.81 24.14 1.52
N ALA A 83 2.93 23.94 0.21
CA ALA A 83 3.38 24.94 -0.72
C ALA A 83 2.42 26.14 -0.78
N ILE A 84 1.11 25.90 -0.82
CA ILE A 84 0.09 26.96 -0.80
C ILE A 84 0.19 27.79 0.48
N LEU A 85 0.26 27.12 1.61
CA LEU A 85 0.36 27.78 2.92
C LEU A 85 1.63 28.65 3.01
N LEU A 86 2.78 28.08 2.66
CA LEU A 86 4.07 28.78 2.73
C LEU A 86 4.13 29.94 1.73
N SER A 87 3.71 29.71 0.48
CA SER A 87 3.72 30.76 -0.55
C SER A 87 2.77 31.91 -0.23
N SER A 88 1.58 31.60 0.34
CA SER A 88 0.65 32.65 0.76
C SER A 88 1.21 33.50 1.90
N LEU A 89 1.82 32.84 2.90
CA LEU A 89 2.43 33.52 4.03
C LEU A 89 3.56 34.46 3.57
N ILE A 90 4.45 33.98 2.70
CA ILE A 90 5.56 34.76 2.16
C ILE A 90 5.03 35.91 1.28
N THR A 91 4.02 35.64 0.43
CA THR A 91 3.43 36.69 -0.43
C THR A 91 2.88 37.85 0.38
N PHE A 92 2.06 37.54 1.39
CA PHE A 92 1.47 38.60 2.22
C PHE A 92 2.46 39.18 3.22
N GLY A 93 3.46 38.43 3.67
CA GLY A 93 4.58 38.93 4.43
C GLY A 93 5.35 40.00 3.67
N ASN A 94 5.74 39.72 2.43
CA ASN A 94 6.44 40.66 1.55
C ASN A 94 5.61 41.91 1.26
N LEU A 95 4.29 41.75 0.95
CA LEU A 95 3.37 42.86 0.74
C LEU A 95 3.21 43.74 2.00
N GLY A 96 3.29 43.13 3.18
CA GLY A 96 3.27 43.84 4.47
C GLY A 96 4.56 44.63 4.74
N GLU A 97 5.69 44.00 4.48
CA GLU A 97 7.05 44.59 4.70
C GLU A 97 7.29 45.74 3.72
N SER A 98 6.91 45.61 2.46
CA SER A 98 7.02 46.69 1.46
C SER A 98 6.00 47.80 1.62
N SER A 99 5.17 47.79 2.66
CA SER A 99 4.06 48.72 2.88
C SER A 99 3.00 48.79 1.77
N GLU A 100 3.08 47.90 0.77
CA GLU A 100 2.11 47.81 -0.34
C GLU A 100 0.73 47.40 0.19
N LEU A 101 0.66 46.49 1.15
CA LEU A 101 -0.57 46.07 1.81
C LEU A 101 -1.26 47.25 2.53
N THR A 102 -0.46 48.15 3.14
CA THR A 102 -0.96 49.36 3.80
C THR A 102 -1.51 50.35 2.76
N ALA A 103 -0.81 50.51 1.64
CA ALA A 103 -1.27 51.34 0.53
C ALA A 103 -2.57 50.84 -0.09
N ILE A 104 -2.72 49.51 -0.26
CA ILE A 104 -3.93 48.86 -0.73
C ILE A 104 -5.11 49.17 0.21
N LYS A 105 -4.91 49.03 1.52
CA LYS A 105 -5.92 49.37 2.53
C LYS A 105 -6.27 50.81 2.56
N ALA A 106 -5.29 51.71 2.43
CA ALA A 106 -5.52 53.18 2.38
C ALA A 106 -6.33 53.58 1.14
N ALA A 107 -6.23 52.85 0.03
CA ALA A 107 -7.05 53.02 -1.17
C ALA A 107 -8.49 52.50 -0.99
N GLY A 108 -8.90 52.08 0.20
CA GLY A 108 -10.27 51.56 0.48
C GLY A 108 -10.52 50.14 0.06
N ILE A 109 -9.51 49.39 -0.37
CA ILE A 109 -9.62 47.96 -0.75
C ILE A 109 -9.57 47.11 0.49
N SER A 110 -10.61 46.29 0.71
CA SER A 110 -10.64 45.37 1.84
C SER A 110 -9.62 44.25 1.67
N LEU A 111 -9.14 43.70 2.80
CA LEU A 111 -8.21 42.59 2.80
C LEU A 111 -8.78 41.37 2.07
N MET A 112 -10.09 41.11 2.22
CA MET A 112 -10.79 40.02 1.52
C MET A 112 -10.78 40.19 0.00
N GLN A 113 -10.88 41.43 -0.49
CA GLN A 113 -10.76 41.72 -1.92
C GLN A 113 -9.31 41.48 -2.41
N ALA A 114 -8.30 41.78 -1.61
CA ALA A 114 -6.91 41.48 -1.95
C ALA A 114 -6.64 39.97 -1.99
N PHE A 115 -7.25 39.18 -1.10
CA PHE A 115 -7.14 37.73 -1.08
C PHE A 115 -7.90 37.03 -2.23
N ARG A 116 -8.81 37.71 -2.91
CA ARG A 116 -9.67 37.10 -3.93
C ARG A 116 -8.88 36.36 -5.02
N SER A 117 -7.81 36.98 -5.54
CA SER A 117 -6.99 36.37 -6.59
C SER A 117 -6.28 35.10 -6.10
N LEU A 118 -5.81 35.11 -4.85
CA LEU A 118 -5.19 33.95 -4.23
C LEU A 118 -6.20 32.81 -4.05
N ILE A 119 -7.42 33.11 -3.58
CA ILE A 119 -8.49 32.12 -3.41
C ILE A 119 -8.81 31.45 -4.76
N ILE A 120 -8.93 32.22 -5.85
CA ILE A 120 -9.20 31.67 -7.18
C ILE A 120 -8.11 30.70 -7.63
N ILE A 121 -6.83 31.08 -7.45
CA ILE A 121 -5.70 30.20 -7.80
C ILE A 121 -5.71 28.93 -6.93
N THR A 122 -5.94 29.08 -5.63
CA THR A 122 -6.00 27.93 -4.71
C THR A 122 -7.11 26.95 -5.08
N VAL A 123 -8.29 27.44 -5.47
CA VAL A 123 -9.39 26.60 -5.94
C VAL A 123 -9.01 25.87 -7.24
N LEU A 124 -8.33 26.56 -8.16
CA LEU A 124 -7.86 25.93 -9.40
C LEU A 124 -6.83 24.82 -9.11
N VAL A 125 -5.90 25.08 -8.20
CA VAL A 125 -4.93 24.06 -7.73
C VAL A 125 -5.63 22.89 -7.04
N MET A 126 -6.67 23.17 -6.24
CA MET A 126 -7.47 22.13 -5.56
C MET A 126 -8.15 21.19 -6.58
N VAL A 127 -8.80 21.75 -7.61
CA VAL A 127 -9.44 20.95 -8.67
C VAL A 127 -8.41 20.14 -9.46
N SER A 128 -7.27 20.77 -9.79
CA SER A 128 -6.18 20.09 -10.49
C SER A 128 -5.57 18.95 -9.63
N SER A 129 -5.42 19.19 -8.33
CA SER A 129 -4.93 18.17 -7.38
C SER A 129 -5.89 17.00 -7.25
N PHE A 130 -7.21 17.27 -7.20
CA PHE A 130 -8.22 16.22 -7.17
C PHE A 130 -8.16 15.33 -8.43
N TYR A 131 -8.08 15.96 -9.60
CA TYR A 131 -7.95 15.23 -10.87
C TYR A 131 -6.66 14.41 -10.92
N PHE A 132 -5.54 14.99 -10.48
CA PHE A 132 -4.25 14.31 -10.40
C PHE A 132 -4.32 13.10 -9.47
N GLN A 133 -4.88 13.26 -8.27
CA GLN A 133 -4.97 12.20 -7.27
C GLN A 133 -5.91 11.07 -7.69
N ASN A 134 -6.96 11.37 -8.47
CA ASN A 134 -7.90 10.35 -8.95
C ASN A 134 -7.36 9.54 -10.14
N ASN A 135 -6.55 10.14 -11.02
CA ASN A 135 -6.10 9.47 -12.25
C ASN A 135 -4.64 9.02 -12.19
N ILE A 136 -3.73 9.89 -11.75
CA ILE A 136 -2.28 9.64 -11.74
C ILE A 136 -1.85 8.98 -10.43
N GLY A 137 -2.42 9.41 -9.31
CA GLY A 137 -2.09 8.94 -7.98
C GLY A 137 -2.15 7.41 -7.82
N PRO A 138 -3.28 6.75 -8.17
CA PRO A 138 -3.42 5.30 -8.02
C PRO A 138 -2.40 4.51 -8.82
N SER A 139 -2.16 4.90 -10.08
CA SER A 139 -1.17 4.24 -10.94
C SER A 139 0.25 4.40 -10.41
N SER A 140 0.59 5.58 -9.88
CA SER A 140 1.90 5.87 -9.30
C SER A 140 2.13 5.10 -7.99
N ASN A 141 1.12 5.03 -7.12
CA ASN A 141 1.16 4.25 -5.89
C ASN A 141 1.37 2.76 -6.18
N MET A 142 0.60 2.20 -7.12
CA MET A 142 0.72 0.79 -7.50
C MET A 142 2.11 0.47 -8.04
N LYS A 143 2.66 1.30 -8.94
CA LYS A 143 4.00 1.09 -9.50
C LYS A 143 5.09 1.26 -8.46
N LEU A 144 4.94 2.20 -7.52
CA LEU A 144 5.88 2.37 -6.42
C LEU A 144 5.87 1.14 -5.50
N GLU A 145 4.71 0.61 -5.12
CA GLU A 145 4.59 -0.62 -4.33
C GLU A 145 5.17 -1.83 -5.05
N GLN A 146 4.91 -1.98 -6.35
CA GLN A 146 5.53 -3.02 -7.16
C GLN A 146 7.06 -2.96 -7.11
N LEU A 147 7.63 -1.76 -7.29
CA LEU A 147 9.07 -1.57 -7.22
C LEU A 147 9.62 -1.91 -5.83
N LEU A 148 8.97 -1.45 -4.76
CA LEU A 148 9.39 -1.73 -3.38
C LEU A 148 9.38 -3.24 -3.08
N ILE A 149 8.32 -3.95 -3.46
CA ILE A 149 8.23 -5.40 -3.26
C ILE A 149 9.31 -6.12 -4.09
N SER A 150 9.48 -5.73 -5.36
CA SER A 150 10.50 -6.31 -6.23
C SER A 150 11.93 -6.04 -5.71
N MET A 151 12.17 -4.86 -5.13
CA MET A 151 13.44 -4.53 -4.48
C MET A 151 13.68 -5.37 -3.22
N LYS A 152 12.63 -5.63 -2.42
CA LYS A 152 12.72 -6.52 -1.24
C LYS A 152 13.05 -7.95 -1.65
N GLN A 153 12.44 -8.45 -2.69
CA GLN A 153 12.66 -9.81 -3.19
C GLN A 153 14.03 -10.02 -3.83
N LYS A 154 14.74 -8.96 -4.25
CA LYS A 154 16.01 -9.07 -4.98
C LYS A 154 17.17 -9.62 -4.16
N SER A 155 17.20 -9.42 -2.86
CA SER A 155 18.34 -9.83 -2.01
C SER A 155 17.86 -10.28 -0.63
N PRO A 156 17.20 -11.46 -0.53
CA PRO A 156 16.67 -11.97 0.72
C PRO A 156 17.77 -12.26 1.75
N GLU A 157 19.00 -12.54 1.31
CA GLU A 157 20.14 -12.73 2.20
C GLU A 157 20.45 -11.52 3.10
N LEU A 158 20.05 -10.30 2.66
CA LEU A 158 20.24 -9.08 3.43
C LEU A 158 19.09 -8.83 4.42
N GLU A 159 17.92 -9.40 4.18
CA GLU A 159 16.70 -9.13 4.94
C GLU A 159 16.38 -10.11 6.06
N ILE A 160 17.16 -11.21 6.23
CA ILE A 160 16.91 -12.18 7.27
C ILE A 160 17.02 -11.50 8.65
N PRO A 161 15.91 -11.35 9.40
CA PRO A 161 15.91 -10.75 10.71
C PRO A 161 16.47 -11.73 11.76
N GLU A 162 17.06 -11.21 12.83
CA GLU A 162 17.48 -12.00 13.97
C GLU A 162 16.28 -12.31 14.89
N GLY A 163 16.18 -13.54 15.36
CA GLY A 163 15.20 -13.95 16.37
C GLY A 163 13.75 -14.09 15.89
N ILE A 164 13.51 -13.98 14.58
CA ILE A 164 12.17 -14.05 13.98
C ILE A 164 12.19 -15.03 12.80
N PHE A 165 11.09 -15.73 12.57
CA PHE A 165 10.94 -16.57 11.39
C PHE A 165 10.76 -15.71 10.14
N TYR A 166 11.59 -15.97 9.15
CA TYR A 166 11.56 -15.33 7.82
C TYR A 166 10.92 -16.28 6.81
N ASP A 167 9.84 -15.86 6.20
CA ASP A 167 9.02 -16.62 5.23
C ASP A 167 9.18 -16.13 3.77
N GLY A 168 10.15 -15.23 3.53
CA GLY A 168 10.40 -14.66 2.19
C GLY A 168 11.01 -15.65 1.18
N ILE A 169 11.30 -16.91 1.56
CA ILE A 169 11.81 -17.98 0.68
C ILE A 169 10.67 -18.97 0.43
N PRO A 170 10.31 -19.27 -0.84
CA PRO A 170 9.24 -20.20 -1.15
C PRO A 170 9.45 -21.57 -0.48
N ASN A 171 8.42 -22.10 0.15
CA ASN A 171 8.40 -23.41 0.85
C ASN A 171 9.44 -23.57 1.96
N CYS A 172 9.96 -22.47 2.50
CA CYS A 172 11.01 -22.50 3.50
C CYS A 172 10.83 -21.35 4.52
N ASN A 173 10.61 -21.71 5.80
CA ASN A 173 10.61 -20.75 6.89
C ASN A 173 11.96 -20.85 7.63
N LEU A 174 12.74 -19.78 7.57
CA LEU A 174 14.08 -19.70 8.12
C LEU A 174 14.10 -18.91 9.42
N TYR A 175 14.58 -19.48 10.49
CA TYR A 175 14.86 -18.79 11.74
C TYR A 175 16.37 -18.69 11.95
N VAL A 176 16.85 -17.52 12.36
CA VAL A 176 18.25 -17.26 12.67
C VAL A 176 18.34 -16.59 14.03
N GLN A 177 19.10 -17.19 14.93
CA GLN A 177 19.27 -16.64 16.28
C GLN A 177 20.14 -15.37 16.26
N LYS A 178 21.22 -15.38 15.47
CA LYS A 178 22.16 -14.26 15.37
C LYS A 178 22.80 -14.21 13.98
N LYS A 179 23.00 -13.00 13.46
CA LYS A 179 23.66 -12.75 12.17
C LYS A 179 24.87 -11.85 12.35
N ASP A 180 26.00 -12.24 11.79
CA ASP A 180 27.15 -11.37 11.71
C ASP A 180 27.08 -10.51 10.46
N LEU A 181 26.82 -9.22 10.64
CA LEU A 181 26.68 -8.25 9.54
C LEU A 181 27.96 -8.05 8.75
N LYS A 182 29.15 -8.37 9.29
CA LYS A 182 30.42 -8.19 8.59
C LYS A 182 30.75 -9.38 7.67
N THR A 183 30.48 -10.59 8.13
CA THR A 183 30.83 -11.82 7.38
C THR A 183 29.61 -12.43 6.67
N GLY A 184 28.38 -11.99 6.97
CA GLY A 184 27.14 -12.59 6.47
C GLY A 184 26.86 -13.97 7.06
N LYS A 185 27.60 -14.40 8.08
CA LYS A 185 27.44 -15.70 8.70
C LYS A 185 26.24 -15.72 9.66
N LEU A 186 25.45 -16.77 9.57
CA LEU A 186 24.25 -16.99 10.38
C LEU A 186 24.56 -18.03 11.46
N TYR A 187 24.02 -17.83 12.66
CA TYR A 187 24.21 -18.72 13.81
C TYR A 187 22.88 -19.13 14.41
N GLY A 188 22.79 -20.40 14.91
CA GLY A 188 21.59 -20.95 15.51
C GLY A 188 20.43 -20.98 14.49
N ILE A 189 20.64 -21.71 13.40
CA ILE A 189 19.73 -21.77 12.28
C ILE A 189 18.72 -22.88 12.50
N MET A 190 17.44 -22.57 12.32
CA MET A 190 16.35 -23.53 12.24
C MET A 190 15.55 -23.29 10.95
N ILE A 191 15.33 -24.33 10.19
CA ILE A 191 14.63 -24.26 8.91
C ILE A 191 13.46 -25.24 8.94
N TYR A 192 12.27 -24.71 8.68
CA TYR A 192 11.09 -25.51 8.37
C TYR A 192 10.90 -25.53 6.86
N ARG A 193 11.09 -26.69 6.26
CA ARG A 193 10.81 -26.89 4.83
C ARG A 193 9.43 -27.51 4.68
N MET A 194 8.52 -26.80 4.03
CA MET A 194 7.19 -27.30 3.71
C MET A 194 7.23 -27.94 2.31
N THR A 195 6.71 -29.14 2.22
CA THR A 195 6.37 -29.77 0.94
C THR A 195 4.84 -29.61 0.75
N ASN A 196 4.22 -30.25 -0.20
CA ASN A 196 2.81 -30.05 -0.58
C ASN A 196 1.78 -30.36 0.54
N SER A 197 2.21 -30.86 1.70
CA SER A 197 1.38 -31.14 2.87
C SER A 197 2.07 -30.70 4.16
N TYR A 198 1.30 -30.24 5.14
CA TYR A 198 1.81 -29.89 6.49
C TYR A 198 2.45 -31.09 7.22
N GLU A 199 2.13 -32.30 6.80
CA GLU A 199 2.66 -33.54 7.39
C GLU A 199 4.05 -33.93 6.87
N ASP A 200 4.46 -33.37 5.70
CA ASP A 200 5.74 -33.65 5.03
C ASP A 200 6.83 -32.60 5.37
N ALA A 201 6.70 -31.92 6.51
CA ALA A 201 7.65 -30.90 6.91
C ALA A 201 9.00 -31.51 7.31
N ALA A 202 10.06 -31.05 6.67
CA ALA A 202 11.42 -31.33 7.14
C ALA A 202 11.89 -30.19 8.06
N ILE A 203 12.52 -30.56 9.17
CA ILE A 203 13.12 -29.65 10.13
C ILE A 203 14.64 -29.82 10.06
N ILE A 204 15.34 -28.70 9.84
CA ILE A 204 16.79 -28.67 9.78
C ILE A 204 17.29 -27.74 10.88
N LEU A 205 18.17 -28.26 11.72
CA LEU A 205 18.87 -27.52 12.76
C LEU A 205 20.35 -27.45 12.38
N ALA A 206 20.95 -26.26 12.46
CA ALA A 206 22.37 -26.08 12.19
C ALA A 206 22.98 -25.03 13.12
N ASP A 207 24.20 -25.31 13.58
CA ASP A 207 24.93 -24.39 14.48
C ASP A 207 25.30 -23.09 13.75
N SER A 208 25.68 -23.19 12.48
CA SER A 208 25.98 -22.03 11.66
C SER A 208 25.77 -22.31 10.19
N GLY A 209 25.65 -21.25 9.42
CA GLY A 209 25.50 -21.34 7.97
C GLY A 209 25.78 -20.03 7.26
N MET A 210 25.74 -20.08 5.96
CA MET A 210 25.90 -18.93 5.10
C MET A 210 24.95 -19.04 3.92
N LEU A 211 24.16 -18.00 3.71
CA LEU A 211 23.27 -17.90 2.56
C LEU A 211 23.97 -17.06 1.49
N GLN A 212 24.10 -17.60 0.31
CA GLN A 212 24.74 -16.92 -0.83
C GLN A 212 23.90 -17.09 -2.08
N SER A 213 23.82 -16.04 -2.89
CA SER A 213 23.25 -16.14 -4.23
C SER A 213 24.25 -16.81 -5.18
N THR A 214 23.75 -17.67 -6.06
CA THR A 214 24.55 -18.28 -7.12
C THR A 214 25.03 -17.20 -8.10
N ALA A 215 26.17 -17.45 -8.79
CA ALA A 215 26.70 -16.53 -9.81
C ALA A 215 25.66 -16.16 -10.89
N GLU A 216 24.77 -17.07 -11.21
CA GLU A 216 23.65 -16.88 -12.16
C GLU A 216 22.43 -16.16 -11.53
N LYS A 217 22.46 -15.90 -10.22
CA LYS A 217 21.39 -15.22 -9.44
C LYS A 217 20.00 -15.89 -9.50
N LYS A 218 19.92 -17.13 -9.95
CA LYS A 218 18.65 -17.90 -10.04
C LYS A 218 18.38 -18.81 -8.85
N HIS A 219 19.41 -19.08 -8.05
CA HIS A 219 19.30 -19.98 -6.91
C HIS A 219 20.03 -19.39 -5.72
N LEU A 220 19.49 -19.64 -4.53
CA LEU A 220 20.16 -19.36 -3.25
C LEU A 220 20.83 -20.65 -2.78
N VAL A 221 22.11 -20.58 -2.47
CA VAL A 221 22.86 -21.67 -1.87
C VAL A 221 22.98 -21.40 -0.38
N LEU A 222 22.32 -22.24 0.41
CA LEU A 222 22.43 -22.25 1.86
C LEU A 222 23.46 -23.30 2.27
N SER A 223 24.62 -22.85 2.70
CA SER A 223 25.69 -23.71 3.24
C SER A 223 25.51 -23.79 4.73
N LEU A 224 25.19 -24.97 5.24
CA LEU A 224 25.00 -25.28 6.67
C LEU A 224 26.20 -26.03 7.19
N TYR A 225 26.56 -25.74 8.44
CA TYR A 225 27.68 -26.41 9.13
C TYR A 225 27.22 -26.96 10.50
N SER A 226 27.57 -28.20 10.80
CA SER A 226 27.25 -28.90 12.03
C SER A 226 25.74 -28.83 12.34
N GLY A 227 25.04 -29.89 11.99
CA GLY A 227 23.59 -29.88 12.19
C GLY A 227 22.91 -31.23 12.04
N GLU A 228 21.61 -31.19 12.20
CA GLU A 228 20.72 -32.35 12.12
C GLU A 228 19.55 -32.02 11.16
N TRP A 229 19.17 -33.03 10.39
CA TRP A 229 18.02 -32.98 9.46
C TRP A 229 17.01 -34.03 9.92
N PHE A 230 15.81 -33.57 10.15
CA PHE A 230 14.65 -34.41 10.48
C PHE A 230 13.64 -34.30 9.35
N GLU A 231 13.24 -35.43 8.79
CA GLU A 231 12.29 -35.46 7.66
C GLU A 231 11.29 -36.59 7.88
N ASN A 232 10.02 -36.27 7.72
CA ASN A 232 8.95 -37.24 7.69
C ASN A 232 8.92 -37.89 6.30
N MET A 233 9.08 -39.21 6.24
CA MET A 233 9.04 -39.98 5.00
C MET A 233 7.61 -40.55 4.79
N GLN A 234 6.66 -39.70 4.42
CA GLN A 234 5.38 -40.20 3.94
C GLN A 234 5.50 -40.64 2.48
N SER A 235 5.37 -41.92 2.22
CA SER A 235 5.10 -42.41 0.88
C SER A 235 3.60 -42.71 0.74
N SER A 236 3.04 -42.48 -0.44
CA SER A 236 1.64 -42.78 -0.76
C SER A 236 1.26 -44.27 -0.52
N GLU A 237 2.24 -45.17 -0.44
CA GLU A 237 2.07 -46.61 -0.13
C GLU A 237 1.97 -46.88 1.36
N LEU A 238 2.45 -45.95 2.25
CA LEU A 238 2.49 -46.11 3.70
C LEU A 238 1.37 -45.29 4.39
N ALA A 239 0.48 -44.67 3.68
CA ALA A 239 -0.62 -43.85 4.22
C ALA A 239 -1.54 -44.61 5.21
N ASN A 240 -1.53 -45.94 5.21
CA ASN A 240 -2.31 -46.80 6.11
C ASN A 240 -1.46 -47.35 7.31
N SER A 241 -0.21 -46.97 7.47
CA SER A 241 0.65 -47.44 8.57
C SER A 241 0.56 -46.49 9.77
N ALA A 242 0.26 -47.03 10.95
CA ALA A 242 0.25 -46.30 12.21
C ALA A 242 1.64 -45.77 12.66
N ALA A 243 2.69 -46.16 11.95
CA ALA A 243 4.06 -45.72 12.18
C ALA A 243 4.58 -45.02 10.93
N VAL A 244 4.61 -43.68 10.97
CA VAL A 244 5.25 -42.90 9.93
C VAL A 244 6.76 -42.94 10.12
N PRO A 245 7.54 -43.51 9.18
CA PRO A 245 9.00 -43.53 9.34
C PRO A 245 9.54 -42.10 9.20
N TYR A 246 10.38 -41.70 10.14
CA TYR A 246 11.12 -40.46 10.05
C TYR A 246 12.60 -40.71 9.80
N ARG A 247 13.24 -39.84 9.01
CA ARG A 247 14.69 -39.87 8.75
C ARG A 247 15.36 -38.82 9.63
N ARG A 248 16.39 -39.24 10.34
CA ARG A 248 17.30 -38.33 11.03
C ARG A 248 18.68 -38.45 10.40
N GLU A 249 19.25 -37.37 9.98
CA GLU A 249 20.57 -37.28 9.36
C GLU A 249 21.39 -36.25 10.11
N THR A 250 22.56 -36.62 10.61
CA THR A 250 23.52 -35.67 11.19
C THR A 250 24.57 -35.32 10.12
N PHE A 251 24.87 -34.06 9.95
CA PHE A 251 25.82 -33.61 8.93
C PHE A 251 26.85 -32.65 9.52
N ILE A 252 28.09 -32.73 9.01
CA ILE A 252 29.17 -31.78 9.34
C ILE A 252 29.05 -30.55 8.42
N SER A 253 28.73 -30.76 7.15
CA SER A 253 28.50 -29.71 6.16
C SER A 253 27.45 -30.18 5.18
N LYS A 254 26.47 -29.30 4.88
CA LYS A 254 25.41 -29.60 3.93
C LYS A 254 25.12 -28.34 3.11
N LYS A 255 24.99 -28.48 1.79
CA LYS A 255 24.59 -27.41 0.90
C LYS A 255 23.18 -27.68 0.39
N ILE A 256 22.31 -26.73 0.57
CA ILE A 256 20.93 -26.77 0.11
C ILE A 256 20.79 -25.69 -0.95
N VAL A 257 20.32 -26.09 -2.13
CA VAL A 257 19.97 -25.15 -3.19
C VAL A 257 18.48 -24.87 -3.07
N LEU A 258 18.15 -23.61 -2.90
CA LEU A 258 16.79 -23.11 -2.85
C LEU A 258 16.51 -22.42 -4.18
N ASP A 259 15.43 -22.81 -4.83
CA ASP A 259 14.99 -22.15 -6.05
C ASP A 259 14.48 -20.76 -5.69
N PHE A 260 15.18 -19.76 -6.15
CA PHE A 260 14.87 -18.37 -5.90
C PHE A 260 15.21 -17.57 -7.13
N ASP A 261 14.19 -17.01 -7.75
CA ASP A 261 14.39 -16.14 -8.91
C ASP A 261 14.84 -14.75 -8.41
N ASN A 262 16.13 -14.52 -8.54
CA ASN A 262 16.80 -13.28 -8.11
C ASN A 262 16.86 -12.23 -9.23
N ASP A 263 16.30 -12.51 -10.40
CA ASP A 263 16.15 -11.53 -11.46
C ASP A 263 15.13 -10.48 -11.01
N PHE A 264 15.48 -9.20 -11.16
CA PHE A 264 14.55 -8.12 -10.90
C PHE A 264 13.38 -8.25 -11.87
N SER A 265 12.34 -8.95 -11.46
CA SER A 265 11.05 -8.97 -12.13
C SER A 265 10.08 -8.08 -11.37
N LEU A 266 9.29 -7.30 -12.09
CA LEU A 266 8.21 -6.55 -11.48
C LEU A 266 7.17 -7.55 -10.95
N THR A 267 6.91 -7.52 -9.66
CA THR A 267 5.84 -8.31 -9.03
C THR A 267 4.53 -8.09 -9.74
N ASP A 268 3.73 -9.13 -9.90
CA ASP A 268 2.45 -9.05 -10.59
C ASP A 268 1.53 -7.99 -9.94
N ALA A 269 1.11 -7.02 -10.76
CA ALA A 269 0.22 -5.94 -10.35
C ALA A 269 -1.14 -6.44 -9.85
N SER A 270 -1.53 -7.68 -10.20
CA SER A 270 -2.81 -8.28 -9.83
C SER A 270 -2.96 -8.44 -8.31
N SER A 271 -1.90 -8.82 -7.61
CA SER A 271 -1.89 -8.96 -6.15
C SER A 271 -2.05 -7.61 -5.43
N LEU A 272 -1.56 -6.53 -6.04
CA LEU A 272 -1.61 -5.17 -5.50
C LEU A 272 -2.89 -4.42 -5.89
N SER A 273 -3.66 -4.93 -6.84
CA SER A 273 -4.90 -4.29 -7.33
C SER A 273 -5.97 -4.15 -6.24
N ASN A 274 -5.89 -4.91 -5.15
CA ASN A 274 -6.81 -4.84 -4.02
C ASN A 274 -6.48 -3.72 -3.02
N ASN A 275 -5.30 -3.09 -3.13
CA ASN A 275 -4.96 -1.98 -2.26
C ASN A 275 -5.81 -0.74 -2.59
N ALA A 276 -6.50 -0.17 -1.59
CA ALA A 276 -7.36 0.99 -1.77
C ALA A 276 -6.62 2.22 -2.33
N LYS A 277 -5.33 2.39 -1.97
CA LYS A 277 -4.48 3.48 -2.47
C LYS A 277 -4.13 3.36 -3.97
N ALA A 278 -4.28 2.15 -4.53
CA ALA A 278 -4.02 1.87 -5.94
C ALA A 278 -5.28 1.97 -6.81
N LYS A 279 -6.42 2.38 -6.25
CA LYS A 279 -7.71 2.43 -6.94
C LYS A 279 -8.17 3.88 -7.15
N SER A 280 -8.77 4.15 -8.31
CA SER A 280 -9.50 5.41 -8.57
C SER A 280 -10.85 5.39 -7.85
N LEU A 281 -11.45 6.56 -7.65
CA LEU A 281 -12.74 6.73 -6.98
C LEU A 281 -13.84 5.87 -7.65
N ALA A 282 -13.93 5.89 -8.97
CA ALA A 282 -14.89 5.06 -9.72
C ALA A 282 -14.69 3.55 -9.49
N LYS A 283 -13.42 3.11 -9.37
CA LYS A 283 -13.12 1.70 -9.11
C LYS A 283 -13.47 1.31 -7.67
N ILE A 284 -13.27 2.21 -6.72
CA ILE A 284 -13.67 2.01 -5.32
C ILE A 284 -15.20 1.91 -5.20
N GLU A 285 -15.96 2.79 -5.87
CA GLU A 285 -17.43 2.73 -5.90
C GLU A 285 -17.92 1.41 -6.49
N HIS A 286 -17.35 0.98 -7.62
CA HIS A 286 -17.66 -0.32 -8.21
C HIS A 286 -17.37 -1.50 -7.26
N ASP A 287 -16.22 -1.46 -6.55
CA ASP A 287 -15.88 -2.51 -5.58
C ASP A 287 -16.84 -2.51 -4.38
N ILE A 288 -17.25 -1.35 -3.89
CA ILE A 288 -18.27 -1.21 -2.83
C ILE A 288 -19.60 -1.83 -3.29
N ASP A 289 -20.04 -1.53 -4.52
CA ASP A 289 -21.28 -2.10 -5.07
C ASP A 289 -21.18 -3.62 -5.21
N SER A 290 -20.04 -4.13 -5.69
CA SER A 290 -19.79 -5.56 -5.80
C SER A 290 -19.80 -6.26 -4.44
N ILE A 291 -19.18 -5.66 -3.42
CA ILE A 291 -19.17 -6.17 -2.05
C ILE A 291 -20.59 -6.17 -1.49
N ASN A 292 -21.35 -5.08 -1.65
CA ASN A 292 -22.73 -4.98 -1.19
C ASN A 292 -23.62 -6.05 -1.84
N GLN A 293 -23.48 -6.30 -3.15
CA GLN A 293 -24.20 -7.38 -3.84
C GLN A 293 -23.82 -8.77 -3.28
N SER A 294 -22.54 -8.97 -2.95
CA SER A 294 -22.07 -10.21 -2.35
C SER A 294 -22.65 -10.41 -0.95
N TYR A 295 -22.65 -9.37 -0.13
CA TYR A 295 -23.30 -9.39 1.20
C TYR A 295 -24.78 -9.68 1.11
N ASP A 296 -25.51 -9.06 0.18
CA ASP A 296 -26.94 -9.32 -0.03
C ASP A 296 -27.21 -10.77 -0.48
N SER A 297 -26.31 -11.36 -1.27
CA SER A 297 -26.45 -12.75 -1.70
C SER A 297 -26.17 -13.73 -0.57
N ILE A 298 -25.12 -13.48 0.22
CA ILE A 298 -24.76 -14.29 1.40
C ILE A 298 -25.86 -14.17 2.46
N GLY A 299 -26.36 -12.97 2.75
CA GLY A 299 -27.45 -12.74 3.67
C GLY A 299 -28.71 -13.49 3.28
N ARG A 300 -29.05 -13.51 2.00
CA ARG A 300 -30.17 -14.31 1.47
C ARG A 300 -29.95 -15.81 1.65
N MET A 301 -28.72 -16.30 1.42
CA MET A 301 -28.40 -17.71 1.60
C MET A 301 -28.51 -18.14 3.07
N TYR A 302 -28.02 -17.34 3.99
CA TYR A 302 -28.16 -17.60 5.43
C TYR A 302 -29.62 -17.53 5.91
N LEU A 303 -30.42 -16.63 5.37
CA LEU A 303 -31.84 -16.52 5.71
C LEU A 303 -32.62 -17.74 5.22
N VAL A 304 -32.31 -18.24 4.03
CA VAL A 304 -32.89 -19.49 3.50
C VAL A 304 -32.47 -20.70 4.35
N ASP A 305 -31.17 -20.79 4.69
CA ASP A 305 -30.65 -21.90 5.49
C ASP A 305 -31.22 -21.89 6.93
N ALA A 306 -31.29 -20.71 7.57
CA ALA A 306 -31.92 -20.55 8.88
C ALA A 306 -33.41 -20.92 8.85
N ARG A 307 -34.11 -20.57 7.77
CA ARG A 307 -35.53 -20.90 7.61
C ARG A 307 -35.76 -22.40 7.47
N ILE A 308 -34.89 -23.08 6.71
CA ILE A 308 -34.92 -24.54 6.54
C ILE A 308 -34.60 -25.23 7.88
N ARG A 309 -33.56 -24.79 8.59
CA ARG A 309 -33.10 -25.46 9.82
C ARG A 309 -33.98 -25.21 11.03
N TYR A 310 -34.51 -24.00 11.21
CA TYR A 310 -35.21 -23.62 12.44
C TYR A 310 -36.73 -23.67 12.35
N TYR A 311 -37.32 -23.51 11.15
CA TYR A 311 -38.76 -23.42 11.00
C TYR A 311 -39.43 -24.65 10.42
N HIS A 312 -38.69 -25.72 10.07
CA HIS A 312 -39.24 -27.01 9.56
C HIS A 312 -40.43 -26.85 8.58
N GLN A 313 -40.44 -25.79 7.78
CA GLN A 313 -41.53 -25.57 6.83
C GLN A 313 -41.38 -26.54 5.65
N PRO A 314 -42.41 -27.27 5.29
CA PRO A 314 -42.38 -28.16 4.14
C PRO A 314 -42.01 -27.36 2.88
N PHE A 315 -41.30 -28.03 1.99
CA PHE A 315 -40.79 -27.50 0.75
C PHE A 315 -41.77 -26.54 0.09
N MET A 316 -41.44 -25.24 0.10
CA MET A 316 -42.14 -24.27 -0.72
C MET A 316 -41.92 -24.62 -2.18
N SER A 317 -42.96 -24.56 -3.00
CA SER A 317 -42.88 -24.69 -4.43
C SER A 317 -41.76 -23.79 -4.99
N LYS A 318 -41.13 -24.19 -6.08
CA LYS A 318 -40.06 -23.40 -6.74
C LYS A 318 -40.50 -21.96 -7.06
N GLN A 319 -41.81 -21.74 -7.23
CA GLN A 319 -42.43 -20.44 -7.45
C GLN A 319 -42.50 -19.60 -6.13
N ASP A 320 -42.78 -20.23 -4.99
CA ASP A 320 -42.85 -19.55 -3.71
C ASP A 320 -41.45 -19.14 -3.20
N SER A 321 -40.45 -19.97 -3.49
CA SER A 321 -39.05 -19.60 -3.18
C SER A 321 -38.56 -18.42 -4.01
N LEU A 322 -38.96 -18.33 -5.28
CA LEU A 322 -38.66 -17.19 -6.16
C LEU A 322 -39.37 -15.90 -5.72
N GLN A 323 -40.62 -16.01 -5.26
CA GLN A 323 -41.37 -14.86 -4.71
C GLN A 323 -40.81 -14.41 -3.36
N ALA A 324 -40.42 -15.33 -2.48
CA ALA A 324 -39.77 -15.01 -1.21
C ALA A 324 -38.43 -14.32 -1.41
N VAL A 325 -37.64 -14.76 -2.38
CA VAL A 325 -36.37 -14.13 -2.77
C VAL A 325 -36.59 -12.74 -3.37
N LYS A 326 -37.61 -12.56 -4.23
CA LYS A 326 -38.00 -11.24 -4.76
C LYS A 326 -38.48 -10.29 -3.67
N LYS A 327 -39.25 -10.79 -2.69
CA LYS A 327 -39.77 -9.99 -1.56
C LYS A 327 -38.65 -9.61 -0.58
N ALA A 328 -37.71 -10.51 -0.30
CA ALA A 328 -36.52 -10.24 0.50
C ALA A 328 -35.57 -9.24 -0.19
N ALA A 329 -35.45 -9.30 -1.51
CA ALA A 329 -34.66 -8.37 -2.29
C ALA A 329 -35.27 -6.94 -2.34
N ALA A 330 -36.59 -6.82 -2.21
CA ALA A 330 -37.29 -5.54 -2.17
C ALA A 330 -37.21 -4.86 -0.79
N THR A 331 -36.93 -5.61 0.28
CA THR A 331 -36.77 -5.08 1.63
C THR A 331 -35.30 -4.82 1.88
N LYS A 332 -34.83 -3.59 1.59
CA LYS A 332 -33.53 -3.12 2.07
C LYS A 332 -33.57 -3.07 3.59
N VAL A 333 -33.03 -4.09 4.23
CA VAL A 333 -32.87 -4.12 5.69
C VAL A 333 -31.67 -3.25 6.01
N ASN A 334 -31.91 -2.09 6.59
CA ASN A 334 -30.84 -1.27 7.14
C ASN A 334 -30.35 -1.94 8.44
N ILE A 335 -29.16 -2.54 8.36
CA ILE A 335 -28.54 -3.30 9.46
C ILE A 335 -28.36 -2.41 10.69
N ASP A 336 -28.02 -1.13 10.51
CA ASP A 336 -27.83 -0.17 11.60
C ASP A 336 -29.14 0.04 12.40
N SER A 337 -30.29 0.05 11.73
CA SER A 337 -31.59 0.15 12.38
C SER A 337 -32.01 -1.10 13.13
N LEU A 338 -31.39 -2.25 12.85
CA LEU A 338 -31.60 -3.50 13.60
C LEU A 338 -30.77 -3.54 14.88
N PHE A 339 -29.54 -3.02 14.83
CA PHE A 339 -28.66 -2.92 16.01
C PHE A 339 -29.19 -1.92 17.04
N GLU A 340 -29.79 -0.80 16.61
CA GLU A 340 -30.46 0.15 17.56
C GLU A 340 -31.69 -0.41 18.26
N LYS A 341 -32.30 -1.46 17.72
CA LYS A 341 -33.52 -2.09 18.28
C LYS A 341 -33.24 -3.35 19.10
N MET A 342 -31.99 -3.80 19.21
CA MET A 342 -31.65 -4.92 20.10
C MET A 342 -31.63 -4.44 21.55
N PRO A 343 -32.40 -5.07 22.46
CA PRO A 343 -32.28 -4.78 23.86
C PRO A 343 -30.88 -5.18 24.36
N THR A 344 -30.22 -4.27 25.07
CA THR A 344 -28.95 -4.45 25.76
C THR A 344 -28.99 -5.52 26.82
#